data_bda63524329db73871080c0f1bd9f93e
#
_entry.id   bda63524329db73871080c0f1bd9f93e
#
_cell.length_a   1.000
_cell.length_b   1.000
_cell.length_c   1.000
_cell.angle_alpha   90.00
_cell.angle_beta   90.00
_cell.angle_gamma   90.00
#
_symmetry.space_group_name_H-M   'P 1'
#
loop_
_entity.id
_entity.type
_entity.pdbx_description
1 polymer ?
#
loop_
_entity_poly.entity_id
_entity_poly.type
_entity_poly.pdbx_seq_one_letter_code
_entity_poly.pdbx_strand_id
1 'polypeptide(L)'
;SENEEFARRCGEEGIIFIGPHVEHLNMFGDKVNARAQAKLADIPMIPGSDGALRDFEQLEEFANTHGFPLMIKAVNGGGGRGMREVHRKEDLRDAYDRAKSEAKAAFGDDDVYVEKLIVEPKHIEVQILGDEHGNVVHLHERDCSVQRRHQKVVEMAPAFALPLETRKAVCDAAVKIMKNVGYVNAGT
;
A
#
# COMPACT_ATOMS: atom_id res chain seq x y z
N SER A 1 7.10 -5.36 -14.84
CA SER A 1 6.00 -4.46 -15.16
C SER A 1 4.79 -4.78 -14.29
N GLU A 2 4.16 -3.75 -13.74
CA GLU A 2 3.00 -3.87 -12.83
C GLU A 2 1.68 -3.56 -13.57
N ASN A 3 1.69 -3.69 -14.90
CA ASN A 3 0.54 -3.38 -15.74
C ASN A 3 -0.23 -4.64 -16.09
N GLU A 4 -1.47 -4.78 -15.59
CA GLU A 4 -2.33 -5.95 -15.80
C GLU A 4 -2.69 -6.17 -17.26
N GLU A 5 -2.96 -5.08 -18.01
CA GLU A 5 -3.33 -5.15 -19.44
C GLU A 5 -2.16 -5.68 -20.28
N PHE A 6 -0.92 -5.29 -19.93
CA PHE A 6 0.25 -5.82 -20.59
C PHE A 6 0.41 -7.33 -20.36
N ALA A 7 0.25 -7.77 -19.10
CA ALA A 7 0.33 -9.19 -18.76
C ALA A 7 -0.78 -10.01 -19.44
N ARG A 8 -2.01 -9.48 -19.51
CA ARG A 8 -3.15 -10.09 -20.19
C ARG A 8 -2.87 -10.27 -21.68
N ARG A 9 -2.37 -9.22 -22.35
CA ARG A 9 -2.03 -9.28 -23.78
C ARG A 9 -0.91 -10.26 -24.08
N CYS A 10 0.09 -10.36 -23.21
CA CYS A 10 1.12 -11.39 -23.35
C CYS A 10 0.50 -12.80 -23.42
N GLY A 11 -0.44 -13.08 -22.50
CA GLY A 11 -1.13 -14.38 -22.48
C GLY A 11 -1.97 -14.62 -23.74
N GLU A 12 -2.67 -13.63 -24.26
CA GLU A 12 -3.46 -13.72 -25.51
C GLU A 12 -2.59 -14.02 -26.73
N GLU A 13 -1.38 -13.47 -26.77
CA GLU A 13 -0.41 -13.69 -27.85
C GLU A 13 0.47 -14.94 -27.62
N GLY A 14 0.20 -15.74 -26.58
CA GLY A 14 0.99 -16.93 -26.24
C GLY A 14 2.40 -16.63 -25.73
N ILE A 15 2.65 -15.41 -25.25
CA ILE A 15 3.92 -14.98 -24.69
C ILE A 15 3.89 -15.23 -23.18
N ILE A 16 4.89 -15.94 -22.66
CA ILE A 16 5.02 -16.18 -21.22
C ILE A 16 5.44 -14.85 -20.56
N PHE A 17 4.55 -14.30 -19.72
CA PHE A 17 4.85 -13.14 -18.90
C PHE A 17 5.60 -13.60 -17.63
N ILE A 18 6.84 -13.14 -17.46
CA ILE A 18 7.62 -13.42 -16.24
C ILE A 18 7.21 -12.37 -15.19
N GLY A 19 6.19 -12.70 -14.42
CA GLY A 19 5.59 -11.84 -13.40
C GLY A 19 4.36 -12.49 -12.77
N PRO A 20 3.69 -11.79 -11.86
CA PRO A 20 2.47 -12.28 -11.23
C PRO A 20 1.35 -12.47 -12.25
N HIS A 21 0.35 -13.29 -11.88
CA HIS A 21 -0.85 -13.42 -12.69
C HIS A 21 -1.61 -12.09 -12.79
N VAL A 22 -2.39 -11.92 -13.87
CA VAL A 22 -3.19 -10.70 -14.13
C VAL A 22 -4.08 -10.34 -12.94
N GLU A 23 -4.69 -11.34 -12.31
CA GLU A 23 -5.54 -11.17 -11.13
C GLU A 23 -4.79 -10.62 -9.92
N HIS A 24 -3.53 -11.02 -9.70
CA HIS A 24 -2.70 -10.47 -8.63
C HIS A 24 -2.26 -9.04 -8.93
N LEU A 25 -1.95 -8.73 -10.19
CA LEU A 25 -1.64 -7.36 -10.61
C LEU A 25 -2.83 -6.41 -10.38
N ASN A 26 -4.05 -6.87 -10.70
CA ASN A 26 -5.29 -6.13 -10.44
C ASN A 26 -5.52 -5.97 -8.93
N MET A 27 -5.45 -7.06 -8.18
CA MET A 27 -5.72 -7.11 -6.74
C MET A 27 -4.81 -6.17 -5.95
N PHE A 28 -3.50 -6.18 -6.21
CA PHE A 28 -2.52 -5.38 -5.48
C PHE A 28 -2.23 -4.01 -6.11
N GLY A 29 -2.68 -3.78 -7.36
CA GLY A 29 -2.67 -2.47 -7.99
C GLY A 29 -3.66 -1.48 -7.35
N ASP A 30 -4.75 -1.99 -6.77
CA ASP A 30 -5.74 -1.22 -6.02
C ASP A 30 -5.43 -1.28 -4.51
N LYS A 31 -5.19 -0.10 -3.91
CA LYS A 31 -4.86 0.02 -2.49
C LYS A 31 -5.97 -0.43 -1.54
N VAL A 32 -7.24 -0.26 -1.94
CA VAL A 32 -8.40 -0.68 -1.13
C VAL A 32 -8.47 -2.21 -1.12
N ASN A 33 -8.32 -2.82 -2.29
CA ASN A 33 -8.28 -4.28 -2.42
C ASN A 33 -7.08 -4.88 -1.68
N ALA A 34 -5.89 -4.30 -1.81
CA ALA A 34 -4.70 -4.75 -1.09
C ALA A 34 -4.89 -4.71 0.44
N ARG A 35 -5.50 -3.63 0.97
CA ARG A 35 -5.85 -3.54 2.40
C ARG A 35 -6.88 -4.58 2.83
N ALA A 36 -7.88 -4.86 1.99
CA ALA A 36 -8.86 -5.90 2.26
C ALA A 36 -8.20 -7.28 2.37
N GLN A 37 -7.25 -7.61 1.51
CA GLN A 37 -6.48 -8.87 1.59
C GLN A 37 -5.64 -8.95 2.87
N ALA A 38 -4.99 -7.84 3.27
CA ALA A 38 -4.25 -7.79 4.53
C ALA A 38 -5.17 -8.01 5.75
N LYS A 39 -6.36 -7.42 5.75
CA LYS A 39 -7.39 -7.61 6.79
C LYS A 39 -7.86 -9.07 6.87
N LEU A 40 -8.16 -9.70 5.72
CA LEU A 40 -8.53 -11.12 5.64
C LEU A 40 -7.42 -12.05 6.14
N ALA A 41 -6.17 -11.67 5.93
CA ALA A 41 -5.01 -12.41 6.40
C ALA A 41 -4.66 -12.12 7.88
N ASP A 42 -5.45 -11.28 8.57
CA ASP A 42 -5.16 -10.84 9.95
C ASP A 42 -3.73 -10.28 10.10
N ILE A 43 -3.37 -9.38 9.21
CA ILE A 43 -2.08 -8.69 9.22
C ILE A 43 -2.26 -7.32 9.88
N PRO A 44 -1.38 -6.93 10.82
CA PRO A 44 -1.40 -5.59 11.40
C PRO A 44 -1.30 -4.52 10.32
N MET A 45 -2.22 -3.56 10.35
CA MET A 45 -2.27 -2.46 9.39
C MET A 45 -2.27 -1.11 10.12
N ILE A 46 -1.79 -0.08 9.43
CA ILE A 46 -2.00 1.29 9.88
C ILE A 46 -3.52 1.56 9.90
N PRO A 47 -4.07 2.10 11.01
CA PRO A 47 -5.48 2.49 11.06
C PRO A 47 -5.84 3.40 9.88
N GLY A 48 -6.93 3.12 9.22
CA GLY A 48 -7.42 3.88 8.07
C GLY A 48 -8.89 3.59 7.82
N SER A 49 -9.53 4.41 6.97
CA SER A 49 -10.91 4.16 6.55
C SER A 49 -11.02 2.90 5.70
N ASP A 50 -12.20 2.24 5.79
CA ASP A 50 -12.53 1.07 4.97
C ASP A 50 -12.96 1.51 3.55
N GLY A 51 -12.02 2.11 2.78
CA GLY A 51 -12.28 2.67 1.45
C GLY A 51 -12.44 4.20 1.45
N ALA A 52 -13.06 4.71 0.38
CA ALA A 52 -13.33 6.14 0.23
C ALA A 52 -14.23 6.67 1.36
N LEU A 53 -13.93 7.88 1.82
CA LEU A 53 -14.77 8.60 2.77
C LEU A 53 -16.08 9.03 2.07
N ARG A 54 -17.21 8.72 2.68
CA ARG A 54 -18.54 9.12 2.19
C ARG A 54 -18.76 10.63 2.32
N ASP A 55 -18.33 11.17 3.47
CA ASP A 55 -18.57 12.54 3.88
C ASP A 55 -17.49 13.04 4.85
N PHE A 56 -17.58 14.29 5.25
CA PHE A 56 -16.66 14.89 6.21
C PHE A 56 -16.88 14.36 7.63
N GLU A 57 -18.10 14.00 7.99
CA GLU A 57 -18.48 13.48 9.29
C GLU A 57 -17.73 12.18 9.59
N GLN A 58 -17.59 11.30 8.61
CA GLN A 58 -16.80 10.07 8.75
C GLN A 58 -15.31 10.37 9.00
N LEU A 59 -14.77 11.42 8.38
CA LEU A 59 -13.39 11.88 8.66
C LEU A 59 -13.25 12.41 10.09
N GLU A 60 -14.23 13.19 10.58
CA GLU A 60 -14.21 13.69 11.96
C GLU A 60 -14.31 12.55 12.97
N GLU A 61 -15.15 11.54 12.72
CA GLU A 61 -15.25 10.35 13.57
C GLU A 61 -13.91 9.59 13.62
N PHE A 62 -13.27 9.40 12.46
CA PHE A 62 -11.95 8.79 12.39
C PHE A 62 -10.91 9.59 13.18
N ALA A 63 -10.89 10.92 13.01
CA ALA A 63 -9.97 11.81 13.72
C ALA A 63 -10.19 11.79 15.23
N ASN A 64 -11.43 11.75 15.70
CA ASN A 64 -11.77 11.65 17.12
C ASN A 64 -11.33 10.32 17.73
N THR A 65 -11.40 9.23 16.95
CA THR A 65 -11.04 7.86 17.40
C THR A 65 -9.52 7.66 17.43
N HIS A 66 -8.82 8.10 16.39
CA HIS A 66 -7.40 7.78 16.18
C HIS A 66 -6.45 8.94 16.50
N GLY A 67 -6.97 10.16 16.71
CA GLY A 67 -6.18 11.36 16.97
C GLY A 67 -5.31 11.78 15.77
N PHE A 68 -4.49 12.81 15.98
CA PHE A 68 -3.57 13.35 14.97
C PHE A 68 -2.14 12.87 15.20
N PRO A 69 -1.23 12.94 14.19
CA PRO A 69 -1.49 13.41 12.82
C PRO A 69 -2.19 12.36 11.95
N LEU A 70 -2.83 12.83 10.87
CA LEU A 70 -3.54 12.02 9.87
C LEU A 70 -3.00 12.32 8.46
N MET A 71 -3.24 11.40 7.54
CA MET A 71 -2.96 11.55 6.12
C MET A 71 -4.24 11.31 5.33
N ILE A 72 -4.70 12.32 4.57
CA ILE A 72 -5.79 12.17 3.60
C ILE A 72 -5.15 11.89 2.25
N LYS A 73 -5.66 10.90 1.53
CA LYS A 73 -5.11 10.43 0.24
C LYS A 73 -6.21 10.26 -0.80
N ALA A 74 -5.94 10.67 -2.04
CA ALA A 74 -6.79 10.30 -3.17
C ALA A 74 -6.79 8.77 -3.37
N VAL A 75 -7.95 8.17 -3.58
CA VAL A 75 -8.09 6.72 -3.83
C VAL A 75 -7.31 6.32 -5.07
N ASN A 76 -7.48 7.06 -6.17
CA ASN A 76 -6.77 6.85 -7.44
C ASN A 76 -5.38 7.51 -7.48
N GLY A 77 -4.87 8.00 -6.33
CA GLY A 77 -3.60 8.71 -6.23
C GLY A 77 -2.38 7.78 -6.21
N GLY A 78 -1.27 8.25 -6.78
CA GLY A 78 0.00 7.56 -6.79
C GLY A 78 1.20 8.53 -6.76
N GLY A 79 2.38 8.04 -6.35
CA GLY A 79 3.63 8.82 -6.38
C GLY A 79 3.62 10.07 -5.50
N GLY A 80 2.84 10.08 -4.41
CA GLY A 80 2.75 11.22 -3.48
C GLY A 80 1.81 12.34 -3.92
N ARG A 81 1.10 12.21 -5.04
CA ARG A 81 0.09 13.17 -5.48
C ARG A 81 -1.25 12.92 -4.78
N GLY A 82 -1.97 14.01 -4.47
CA GLY A 82 -3.25 13.93 -3.79
C GLY A 82 -3.15 13.45 -2.34
N MET A 83 -2.04 13.79 -1.66
CA MET A 83 -1.80 13.48 -0.25
C MET A 83 -1.74 14.76 0.57
N ARG A 84 -2.46 14.78 1.71
CA ARG A 84 -2.49 15.91 2.65
C ARG A 84 -2.29 15.43 4.08
N GLU A 85 -1.24 15.97 4.71
CA GLU A 85 -1.01 15.78 6.15
C GLU A 85 -1.89 16.71 6.95
N VAL A 86 -2.47 16.20 8.04
CA VAL A 86 -3.29 16.96 8.98
C VAL A 86 -2.74 16.74 10.36
N HIS A 87 -2.20 17.78 10.95
CA HIS A 87 -1.57 17.72 12.28
C HIS A 87 -2.47 18.19 13.42
N ARG A 88 -3.53 18.95 13.10
CA ARG A 88 -4.44 19.54 14.10
C ARG A 88 -5.88 19.49 13.60
N LYS A 89 -6.80 19.50 14.55
CA LYS A 89 -8.24 19.46 14.27
C LYS A 89 -8.72 20.66 13.41
N GLU A 90 -8.17 21.82 13.67
CA GLU A 90 -8.55 23.06 12.99
C GLU A 90 -8.26 23.02 11.48
N ASP A 91 -7.25 22.24 11.08
CA ASP A 91 -6.82 22.12 9.68
C ASP A 91 -7.61 21.04 8.91
N LEU A 92 -8.43 20.22 9.62
CA LEU A 92 -9.04 19.01 9.06
C LEU A 92 -9.97 19.29 7.88
N ARG A 93 -10.85 20.29 8.01
CA ARG A 93 -11.82 20.66 6.99
C ARG A 93 -11.17 21.19 5.72
N ASP A 94 -10.24 22.13 5.88
CA ASP A 94 -9.50 22.71 4.76
C ASP A 94 -8.67 21.64 4.02
N ALA A 95 -8.02 20.75 4.75
CA ALA A 95 -7.26 19.66 4.17
C ALA A 95 -8.14 18.68 3.37
N TYR A 96 -9.34 18.35 3.89
CA TYR A 96 -10.30 17.49 3.21
C TYR A 96 -10.77 18.09 1.89
N ASP A 97 -11.24 19.35 1.93
CA ASP A 97 -11.77 20.03 0.75
C ASP A 97 -10.68 20.19 -0.34
N ARG A 98 -9.45 20.51 0.07
CA ARG A 98 -8.30 20.57 -0.86
C ARG A 98 -7.92 19.21 -1.43
N ALA A 99 -7.91 18.15 -0.60
CA ALA A 99 -7.57 16.82 -1.07
C ALA A 99 -8.58 16.34 -2.14
N LYS A 100 -9.87 16.57 -1.93
CA LYS A 100 -10.93 16.26 -2.91
C LYS A 100 -10.76 17.06 -4.20
N SER A 101 -10.52 18.37 -4.09
CA SER A 101 -10.31 19.24 -5.24
C SER A 101 -9.11 18.82 -6.08
N GLU A 102 -7.98 18.48 -5.43
CA GLU A 102 -6.78 18.00 -6.11
C GLU A 102 -6.96 16.62 -6.74
N ALA A 103 -7.66 15.71 -6.05
CA ALA A 103 -7.99 14.39 -6.59
C ALA A 103 -8.84 14.54 -7.86
N LYS A 104 -9.85 15.40 -7.83
CA LYS A 104 -10.70 15.69 -8.99
C LYS A 104 -9.90 16.24 -10.17
N ALA A 105 -9.04 17.21 -9.91
CA ALA A 105 -8.22 17.85 -10.95
C ALA A 105 -7.18 16.90 -11.56
N ALA A 106 -6.57 16.02 -10.73
CA ALA A 106 -5.47 15.16 -11.16
C ALA A 106 -5.93 13.83 -11.76
N PHE A 107 -7.04 13.27 -11.25
CA PHE A 107 -7.47 11.90 -11.55
C PHE A 107 -8.90 11.82 -12.10
N GLY A 108 -9.64 12.95 -12.17
CA GLY A 108 -11.03 12.99 -12.64
C GLY A 108 -12.06 12.52 -11.60
N ASP A 109 -11.61 12.06 -10.45
CA ASP A 109 -12.38 11.53 -9.35
C ASP A 109 -11.97 12.22 -8.05
N ASP A 110 -12.93 12.54 -7.18
CA ASP A 110 -12.70 13.23 -5.92
C ASP A 110 -12.72 12.32 -4.68
N ASP A 111 -12.71 11.02 -4.88
CA ASP A 111 -12.66 10.05 -3.81
C ASP A 111 -11.35 10.12 -3.04
N VAL A 112 -11.48 10.29 -1.72
CA VAL A 112 -10.37 10.33 -0.78
C VAL A 112 -10.60 9.35 0.37
N TYR A 113 -9.53 8.84 0.94
CA TYR A 113 -9.54 8.04 2.16
C TYR A 113 -8.57 8.61 3.19
N VAL A 114 -8.69 8.20 4.45
CA VAL A 114 -7.84 8.67 5.55
C VAL A 114 -7.06 7.53 6.17
N GLU A 115 -5.83 7.81 6.59
CA GLU A 115 -4.99 6.91 7.38
C GLU A 115 -4.33 7.67 8.53
N LYS A 116 -3.97 6.95 9.59
CA LYS A 116 -3.08 7.48 10.61
C LYS A 116 -1.71 7.77 9.99
N LEU A 117 -1.19 8.98 10.17
CA LEU A 117 0.16 9.32 9.72
C LEU A 117 1.19 8.75 10.70
N ILE A 118 2.12 7.97 10.18
CA ILE A 118 3.29 7.51 10.93
C ILE A 118 4.38 8.57 10.77
N VAL A 119 4.81 9.12 11.90
CA VAL A 119 5.90 10.10 11.93
C VAL A 119 7.23 9.39 11.86
N GLU A 120 8.13 9.88 11.00
CA GLU A 120 9.47 9.29 10.77
C GLU A 120 9.43 7.77 10.48
N PRO A 121 8.61 7.33 9.51
CA PRO A 121 8.44 5.92 9.24
C PRO A 121 9.72 5.31 8.65
N LYS A 122 9.96 4.04 8.97
CA LYS A 122 10.87 3.22 8.18
C LYS A 122 10.09 2.54 7.05
N HIS A 123 10.63 2.58 5.84
CA HIS A 123 10.10 1.86 4.70
C HIS A 123 10.80 0.52 4.60
N ILE A 124 10.13 -0.52 5.04
CA ILE A 124 10.63 -1.91 4.99
C ILE A 124 9.78 -2.67 3.98
N GLU A 125 10.43 -3.38 3.10
CA GLU A 125 9.78 -4.27 2.13
C GLU A 125 10.32 -5.69 2.25
N VAL A 126 9.51 -6.67 1.86
CA VAL A 126 9.87 -8.09 1.87
C VAL A 126 9.84 -8.64 0.46
N GLN A 127 10.97 -9.21 0.01
CA GLN A 127 11.00 -9.91 -1.27
C GLN A 127 10.34 -11.26 -1.16
N ILE A 128 9.32 -11.49 -1.99
CA ILE A 128 8.58 -12.75 -2.09
C ILE A 128 8.93 -13.46 -3.39
N LEU A 129 8.89 -14.78 -3.34
CA LEU A 129 8.92 -15.66 -4.51
C LEU A 129 7.92 -16.79 -4.31
N GLY A 130 6.99 -16.94 -5.26
CA GLY A 130 6.00 -18.00 -5.32
C GLY A 130 6.16 -18.87 -6.55
N ASP A 131 5.84 -20.16 -6.45
CA ASP A 131 5.79 -21.08 -7.57
C ASP A 131 4.32 -21.43 -7.94
N GLU A 132 4.16 -22.16 -9.07
CA GLU A 132 2.86 -22.63 -9.55
C GLU A 132 2.28 -23.79 -8.70
N HIS A 133 3.00 -24.25 -7.68
CA HIS A 133 2.62 -25.39 -6.83
C HIS A 133 2.12 -24.96 -5.45
N GLY A 134 1.99 -23.62 -5.22
CA GLY A 134 1.54 -23.05 -3.96
C GLY A 134 2.64 -22.87 -2.91
N ASN A 135 3.90 -23.08 -3.27
CA ASN A 135 5.00 -22.74 -2.37
C ASN A 135 5.30 -21.24 -2.47
N VAL A 136 5.35 -20.57 -1.33
CA VAL A 136 5.72 -19.16 -1.22
C VAL A 136 6.81 -19.03 -0.17
N VAL A 137 7.90 -18.38 -0.52
CA VAL A 137 9.02 -18.09 0.37
C VAL A 137 9.33 -16.59 0.37
N HIS A 138 9.98 -16.11 1.43
CA HIS A 138 10.57 -14.79 1.45
C HIS A 138 12.09 -14.87 1.23
N LEU A 139 12.67 -13.86 0.59
CA LEU A 139 14.11 -13.67 0.44
C LEU A 139 14.60 -12.54 1.36
N HIS A 140 14.05 -12.48 2.55
CA HIS A 140 14.27 -11.47 3.57
C HIS A 140 13.73 -10.07 3.20
N GLU A 141 13.96 -9.13 4.11
CA GLU A 141 13.52 -7.75 4.02
C GLU A 141 14.65 -6.81 3.57
N ARG A 142 14.24 -5.67 3.02
CA ARG A 142 15.10 -4.53 2.70
C ARG A 142 14.62 -3.28 3.43
N ASP A 143 15.55 -2.47 3.89
CA ASP A 143 15.27 -1.10 4.37
C ASP A 143 15.44 -0.13 3.19
N CYS A 144 14.35 0.48 2.77
CA CYS A 144 14.25 1.43 1.67
C CYS A 144 13.93 2.85 2.17
N SER A 145 14.29 3.18 3.41
CA SER A 145 13.92 4.44 4.05
C SER A 145 14.65 5.66 3.47
N VAL A 146 15.82 5.46 2.84
CA VAL A 146 16.56 6.54 2.20
C VAL A 146 15.95 6.86 0.85
N GLN A 147 15.09 7.88 0.82
CA GLN A 147 14.31 8.26 -0.34
C GLN A 147 14.47 9.75 -0.68
N ARG A 148 14.30 10.08 -1.95
CA ARG A 148 14.18 11.46 -2.42
C ARG A 148 12.85 11.63 -3.13
N ARG A 149 11.97 12.48 -2.58
CA ARG A 149 10.62 12.72 -3.14
C ARG A 149 9.85 11.42 -3.40
N HIS A 150 9.84 10.53 -2.40
CA HIS A 150 9.21 9.19 -2.43
C HIS A 150 9.83 8.20 -3.42
N GLN A 151 11.00 8.50 -3.97
CA GLN A 151 11.78 7.57 -4.79
C GLN A 151 12.89 6.95 -3.94
N LYS A 152 12.99 5.63 -3.93
CA LYS A 152 14.06 4.89 -3.27
C LYS A 152 15.41 5.25 -3.90
N VAL A 153 16.39 5.62 -3.06
CA VAL A 153 17.76 6.00 -3.48
C VAL A 153 18.78 4.99 -2.99
N VAL A 154 18.61 4.52 -1.74
CA VAL A 154 19.45 3.50 -1.14
C VAL A 154 18.56 2.42 -0.56
N GLU A 155 18.85 1.18 -0.92
CA GLU A 155 18.21 -0.01 -0.37
C GLU A 155 19.26 -0.86 0.34
N MET A 156 19.00 -1.28 1.55
CA MET A 156 19.91 -2.08 2.37
C MET A 156 19.26 -3.40 2.77
N ALA A 157 19.93 -4.50 2.50
CA ALA A 157 19.54 -5.82 2.97
C ALA A 157 20.66 -6.44 3.82
N PRO A 158 20.33 -6.99 4.98
CA PRO A 158 19.04 -6.93 5.65
C PRO A 158 18.79 -5.57 6.34
N ALA A 159 17.57 -5.36 6.88
CA ALA A 159 17.20 -4.13 7.62
C ALA A 159 17.85 -4.13 9.03
N PHE A 160 19.13 -3.87 9.12
CA PHE A 160 19.95 -3.97 10.35
C PHE A 160 19.42 -3.15 11.53
N ALA A 161 18.71 -2.06 11.26
CA ALA A 161 18.15 -1.19 12.29
C ALA A 161 16.90 -1.76 12.98
N LEU A 162 16.35 -2.87 12.49
CA LEU A 162 15.19 -3.52 13.09
C LEU A 162 15.63 -4.70 13.99
N PRO A 163 14.94 -4.90 15.14
CA PRO A 163 15.09 -6.11 15.94
C PRO A 163 14.81 -7.37 15.12
N LEU A 164 15.54 -8.45 15.37
CA LEU A 164 15.39 -9.71 14.63
C LEU A 164 13.95 -10.26 14.66
N GLU A 165 13.28 -10.14 15.80
CA GLU A 165 11.89 -10.58 15.95
C GLU A 165 10.93 -9.79 15.05
N THR A 166 11.13 -8.46 14.95
CA THR A 166 10.35 -7.60 14.06
C THR A 166 10.59 -7.97 12.59
N ARG A 167 11.85 -8.19 12.22
CA ARG A 167 12.22 -8.64 10.85
C ARG A 167 11.52 -9.95 10.49
N LYS A 168 11.59 -10.93 11.41
CA LYS A 168 10.91 -12.22 11.23
C LYS A 168 9.40 -12.05 11.09
N ALA A 169 8.77 -11.26 11.97
CA ALA A 169 7.32 -11.04 11.95
C ALA A 169 6.85 -10.39 10.63
N VAL A 170 7.60 -9.43 10.10
CA VAL A 170 7.28 -8.79 8.80
C VAL A 170 7.40 -9.79 7.65
N CYS A 171 8.46 -10.62 7.63
CA CYS A 171 8.65 -11.66 6.63
C CYS A 171 7.55 -12.73 6.69
N ASP A 172 7.20 -13.20 7.88
CA ASP A 172 6.13 -14.19 8.08
C ASP A 172 4.76 -13.63 7.63
N ALA A 173 4.49 -12.36 7.94
CA ALA A 173 3.28 -11.65 7.51
C ALA A 173 3.17 -11.57 5.98
N ALA A 174 4.27 -11.22 5.30
CA ALA A 174 4.31 -11.16 3.84
C ALA A 174 4.04 -12.53 3.20
N VAL A 175 4.67 -13.60 3.70
CA VAL A 175 4.40 -14.96 3.22
C VAL A 175 2.94 -15.36 3.47
N LYS A 176 2.38 -15.01 4.63
CA LYS A 176 0.99 -15.30 4.98
C LYS A 176 0.00 -14.68 3.99
N ILE A 177 0.15 -13.41 3.66
CA ILE A 177 -0.70 -12.73 2.66
C ILE A 177 -0.58 -13.43 1.31
N MET A 178 0.64 -13.66 0.83
CA MET A 178 0.89 -14.19 -0.50
C MET A 178 0.40 -15.63 -0.66
N LYS A 179 0.50 -16.46 0.39
CA LYS A 179 -0.11 -17.78 0.40
C LYS A 179 -1.62 -17.74 0.32
N ASN A 180 -2.27 -16.83 1.04
CA ASN A 180 -3.73 -16.73 1.06
C ASN A 180 -4.32 -16.40 -0.31
N VAL A 181 -3.58 -15.66 -1.15
CA VAL A 181 -4.03 -15.28 -2.50
C VAL A 181 -3.46 -16.18 -3.60
N GLY A 182 -2.67 -17.19 -3.25
CA GLY A 182 -2.04 -18.08 -4.25
C GLY A 182 -1.05 -17.33 -5.16
N TYR A 183 -0.25 -16.41 -4.58
CA TYR A 183 0.66 -15.56 -5.35
C TYR A 183 1.75 -16.37 -6.05
N VAL A 184 2.02 -16.02 -7.30
CA VAL A 184 3.03 -16.68 -8.15
C VAL A 184 4.03 -15.63 -8.64
N ASN A 185 5.29 -16.07 -8.82
CA ASN A 185 6.42 -15.29 -9.28
C ASN A 185 6.98 -14.33 -8.21
N ALA A 186 7.80 -13.38 -8.62
CA ALA A 186 8.46 -12.44 -7.73
C ALA A 186 7.56 -11.23 -7.40
N GLY A 187 7.63 -10.76 -6.15
CA GLY A 187 6.94 -9.55 -5.70
C GLY A 187 7.54 -8.97 -4.42
N THR A 188 7.15 -7.73 -4.10
CA THR A 188 7.52 -7.04 -2.86
C THR A 188 6.29 -6.37 -2.26
#